data_ecc3bc4f5570c37174ea7fb1bbf61867
#
_entry.id   ecc3bc4f5570c37174ea7fb1bbf61867
#
_cell.length_a   1.000
_cell.length_b   1.000
_cell.length_c   1.000
_cell.angle_alpha   90.00
_cell.angle_beta   90.00
_cell.angle_gamma   90.00
#
_symmetry.space_group_name_H-M   'P 1'
#
loop_
_entity.id
_entity.type
_entity.pdbx_description
1 polymer ?
#
loop_
_entity_poly.entity_id
_entity_poly.type
_entity_poly.pdbx_seq_one_letter_code
_entity_poly.pdbx_strand_id
1 'polypeptide(L)' 'MTTSRSTTADFVTAFATGWPEHQPDIMVLSLTTHKGVQDFAFNKEQALLIAKTIKETAGKLEKPKTS' A
#
# COMPACT_ATOMS: atom_id res chain seq x y z
N MET A 1 -17.32 9.45 -7.59
CA MET A 1 -16.69 9.35 -7.75
C MET A 1 -16.05 9.12 -8.34
N THR A 2 -15.65 9.09 -8.48
CA THR A 2 -15.04 8.98 -8.99
C THR A 2 -14.29 8.53 -9.29
N THR A 3 -13.91 8.23 -9.42
CA THR A 3 -13.12 7.71 -9.49
C THR A 3 -12.27 7.71 -10.54
N SER A 4 -12.19 8.23 -11.31
CA SER A 4 -11.35 8.24 -12.35
C SER A 4 -10.01 8.63 -12.07
N ARG A 5 -9.68 8.85 -10.92
CA ARG A 5 -8.47 9.23 -10.68
C ARG A 5 -7.50 8.21 -10.91
N SER A 6 -7.84 7.02 -11.17
CA SER A 6 -6.88 6.01 -11.38
C SER A 6 -5.96 6.28 -12.54
N THR A 7 -6.32 7.15 -13.43
CA THR A 7 -5.44 7.43 -14.55
C THR A 7 -4.24 8.26 -14.15
N THR A 8 -4.28 8.83 -12.94
CA THR A 8 -3.14 9.61 -12.50
C THR A 8 -2.37 8.94 -11.40
N ALA A 9 -2.75 7.73 -11.05
CA ALA A 9 -2.04 7.03 -10.00
C ALA A 9 -0.77 6.40 -10.54
N ASP A 10 0.25 6.37 -9.72
CA ASP A 10 1.52 5.79 -10.12
C ASP A 10 1.57 4.34 -9.69
N PHE A 11 2.12 3.49 -10.54
CA PHE A 11 2.29 2.11 -10.16
C PHE A 11 3.37 1.97 -9.12
N VAL A 12 3.12 1.12 -8.15
CA VAL A 12 4.12 0.78 -7.16
C VAL A 12 4.97 -0.34 -7.72
N THR A 13 6.26 -0.10 -7.84
CA THR A 13 7.17 -1.09 -8.40
C THR A 13 7.89 -1.89 -7.32
N ALA A 14 7.88 -1.40 -6.08
CA ALA A 14 8.47 -2.13 -4.97
C ALA A 14 7.87 -1.61 -3.69
N PHE A 15 7.89 -2.40 -2.65
CA PHE A 15 7.40 -1.97 -1.36
C PHE A 15 8.13 -2.73 -0.27
N ALA A 16 8.11 -2.17 0.91
CA ALA A 16 8.70 -2.79 2.08
C ALA A 16 8.00 -2.28 3.32
N THR A 17 8.03 -3.05 4.37
CA THR A 17 7.47 -2.62 5.64
C THR A 17 8.49 -2.86 6.73
N GLY A 18 8.35 -2.13 7.82
CA GLY A 18 9.22 -2.30 8.96
C GLY A 18 8.71 -1.48 10.10
N TRP A 19 9.47 -1.45 11.19
CA TRP A 19 9.12 -0.62 12.32
C TRP A 19 10.40 -0.11 12.95
N PRO A 20 10.37 1.11 13.49
CA PRO A 20 11.53 1.66 14.15
C PRO A 20 11.76 0.95 15.48
N GLU A 21 13.00 0.79 15.86
CA GLU A 21 13.29 0.12 17.11
C GLU A 21 12.70 0.81 18.31
N HIS A 22 12.62 2.11 18.25
CA HIS A 22 12.13 2.86 19.40
C HIS A 22 10.63 3.05 19.42
N GLN A 23 9.94 2.64 18.39
CA GLN A 23 8.51 2.80 18.32
C GLN A 23 7.88 1.55 17.73
N PRO A 24 7.86 0.46 18.50
CA PRO A 24 7.38 -0.81 17.96
C PRO A 24 5.88 -0.83 17.67
N ASP A 25 5.15 0.19 18.09
CA ASP A 25 3.73 0.27 17.79
C ASP A 25 3.45 1.05 16.50
N ILE A 26 4.49 1.48 15.81
CA ILE A 26 4.33 2.20 14.55
C ILE A 26 4.93 1.38 13.43
N MET A 27 4.23 1.29 12.33
CA MET A 27 4.71 0.61 11.15
C MET A 27 5.04 1.63 10.10
N VAL A 28 6.12 1.42 9.39
CA VAL A 28 6.45 2.25 8.24
C VAL A 28 6.26 1.43 6.98
N LEU A 29 5.57 1.98 6.03
CA LEU A 29 5.36 1.36 4.74
C LEU A 29 6.06 2.23 3.70
N SER A 30 6.99 1.63 2.98
CA SER A 30 7.73 2.34 1.93
C SER A 30 7.22 1.88 0.59
N LEU A 31 6.85 2.81 -0.25
CA LEU A 31 6.36 2.52 -1.58
C LEU A 31 7.28 3.19 -2.60
N THR A 32 7.67 2.42 -3.59
CA THR A 32 8.53 2.93 -4.66
C THR A 32 7.74 3.03 -5.94
N THR A 33 7.83 4.18 -6.58
CA THR A 33 7.22 4.38 -7.90
C THR A 33 8.28 5.00 -8.77
N HIS A 34 7.95 5.31 -10.01
CA HIS A 34 8.92 5.95 -10.88
C HIS A 34 9.31 7.34 -10.39
N LYS A 35 8.57 7.89 -9.44
CA LYS A 35 8.90 9.18 -8.88
C LYS A 35 9.80 9.08 -7.66
N GLY A 36 10.13 7.90 -7.22
CA GLY A 36 10.99 7.71 -6.06
C GLY A 36 10.31 6.95 -4.97
N VAL A 37 10.89 7.00 -3.79
CA VAL A 37 10.41 6.25 -2.64
C VAL A 37 9.71 7.18 -1.67
N GLN A 38 8.57 6.77 -1.17
CA GLN A 38 7.89 7.52 -0.13
C GLN A 38 7.59 6.61 1.03
N ASP A 39 7.76 7.11 2.24
CA ASP A 39 7.51 6.36 3.45
C ASP A 39 6.29 6.90 4.15
N PHE A 40 5.48 6.00 4.67
CA PHE A 40 4.28 6.37 5.39
C PHE A 40 4.25 5.64 6.72
N ALA A 41 3.85 6.33 7.77
CA ALA A 41 3.79 5.73 9.10
C ALA A 41 2.35 5.51 9.52
N PHE A 42 2.09 4.37 10.13
CA PHE A 42 0.76 4.03 10.59
C PHE A 42 0.84 3.43 11.99
N ASN A 43 -0.18 3.63 12.79
CA ASN A 43 -0.26 2.89 14.03
C ASN A 43 -0.83 1.50 13.71
N LYS A 44 -0.87 0.63 14.72
CA LYS A 44 -1.28 -0.74 14.49
C LYS A 44 -2.69 -0.85 13.95
N GLU A 45 -3.61 -0.09 14.52
CA GLU A 45 -5.00 -0.17 14.07
C GLU A 45 -5.16 0.27 12.63
N GLN A 46 -4.48 1.35 12.26
CA GLN A 46 -4.55 1.82 10.90
C GLN A 46 -3.94 0.81 9.95
N ALA A 47 -2.82 0.23 10.34
CA ALA A 47 -2.14 -0.73 9.48
C ALA A 47 -3.01 -1.96 9.24
N LEU A 48 -3.68 -2.44 10.28
CA LEU A 48 -4.54 -3.60 10.12
C LEU A 48 -5.77 -3.27 9.27
N LEU A 49 -6.30 -2.07 9.43
CA LEU A 49 -7.45 -1.67 8.64
C LEU A 49 -7.08 -1.51 7.17
N ILE A 50 -5.93 -0.91 6.90
CA ILE A 50 -5.47 -0.76 5.53
C ILE A 50 -5.25 -2.13 4.90
N ALA A 51 -4.64 -3.04 5.63
CA ALA A 51 -4.38 -4.38 5.12
C ALA A 51 -5.69 -5.09 4.77
N LYS A 52 -6.70 -4.94 5.64
CA LYS A 52 -7.98 -5.55 5.39
C LYS A 52 -8.64 -4.97 4.16
N THR A 53 -8.61 -3.65 4.04
CA THR A 53 -9.24 -2.98 2.92
C THR A 53 -8.56 -3.35 1.60
N ILE A 54 -7.23 -3.41 1.61
CA ILE A 54 -6.49 -3.79 0.43
C ILE A 54 -6.82 -5.23 0.04
N LYS A 55 -6.89 -6.11 1.02
CA LYS A 55 -7.18 -7.50 0.73
C LYS A 55 -8.56 -7.65 0.12
N GLU A 56 -9.53 -6.91 0.65
CA GLU A 56 -10.89 -6.99 0.13
C GLU A 56 -10.97 -6.49 -1.30
N THR A 57 -10.32 -5.38 -1.58
CA THR A 57 -10.37 -4.83 -2.93
C THR A 57 -9.58 -5.70 -3.90
N ALA A 58 -8.43 -6.18 -3.48
CA ALA A 58 -7.63 -7.04 -4.34
C ALA A 58 -8.37 -8.31 -4.70
N GLY A 59 -9.21 -8.79 -3.78
CA GLY A 59 -9.99 -9.98 -4.07
C GLY A 59 -11.02 -9.78 -5.16
N LYS A 60 -11.34 -8.53 -5.49
CA LYS A 60 -12.28 -8.25 -6.55
C LYS A 60 -11.62 -8.10 -7.90
N LEU A 61 -10.31 -8.10 -7.93
CA LEU A 61 -9.60 -7.92 -9.19
C LEU A 61 -9.53 -9.25 -9.92
N GLU A 62 -9.52 -9.19 -11.23
CA GLU A 62 -9.43 -10.40 -12.00
C GLU A 62 -7.99 -10.78 -12.19
N LYS A 63 -7.74 -12.06 -12.22
CA LYS A 63 -6.39 -12.50 -12.43
C LYS A 63 -5.94 -12.22 -13.85
N PRO A 64 -4.68 -11.96 -14.06
CA PRO A 64 -4.19 -11.76 -15.40
C PRO A 64 -4.39 -13.02 -16.21
N LYS A 65 -4.67 -12.83 -17.47
CA LYS A 65 -4.87 -13.93 -18.28
C LYS A 65 -3.62 -14.49 -18.81
N THR A 66 -2.55 -14.31 -18.34
CA THR A 66 -1.46 -14.79 -18.91
C THR A 66 -1.23 -16.06 -18.60
N SER A 67 -1.25 -16.60 -18.45
CA SER A 67 -0.97 -17.79 -18.16
C SER A 67 -0.38 -18.31 -18.59
#